data_4dfb0585e2d7231b0eabb86e9e43b0ff
#
_entry.id   4dfb0585e2d7231b0eabb86e9e43b0ff
#
_cell.length_a   1.000
_cell.length_b   1.000
_cell.length_c   1.000
_cell.angle_alpha   90.00
_cell.angle_beta   90.00
_cell.angle_gamma   90.00
#
_symmetry.space_group_name_H-M   'P 1'
#
loop_
_entity.id
_entity.type
_entity.pdbx_description
1 polymer ?
#
loop_
_entity_poly.entity_id
_entity_poly.type
_entity_poly.pdbx_seq_one_letter_code
_entity_poly.pdbx_strand_id
1 'polypeptide(L)'
;MSISITKGIGYRNGKPFPFVKSPNIGGKLNPIYIVIHDTASGLKDDGDVSWLTNPASKVSAHVVVSREGKITQLVPFNVVAWHAGQSQWKGKKFLNSFAVGIEIDNPGKLQKVSEGVYKNDIVTIDTNKNPSLKVEYAKTAAHGAGYWLHYSPEQIAAVTDLCYALAQTYSIQEIITHWMISPGRKIDTNPLYPLDQLRQSALPFKSFGFMGDVKAAKADGERSDTDESGEEHVALDPTPASQDESGESGIAKVKRFIKGKFAAGTGLFGSLSLSTFTGLLTDWKVITALGVFILIGLALWIWSEK
;
A
#
# COMPACT_ATOMS: atom_id res chain seq x y z
N MET A 1 -19.10 13.83 -12.37
CA MET A 1 -19.67 14.05 -11.02
C MET A 1 -18.80 15.07 -10.32
N SER A 2 -19.36 16.03 -9.53
CA SER A 2 -18.49 17.04 -8.91
C SER A 2 -17.96 16.55 -7.56
N ILE A 3 -16.63 16.57 -7.42
CA ILE A 3 -15.93 16.40 -6.14
C ILE A 3 -15.48 17.77 -5.68
N SER A 4 -15.61 18.04 -4.37
CA SER A 4 -15.07 19.22 -3.71
C SER A 4 -14.38 18.84 -2.40
N ILE A 5 -13.49 19.71 -1.92
CA ILE A 5 -12.74 19.48 -0.70
C ILE A 5 -12.89 20.70 0.22
N THR A 6 -13.33 20.47 1.44
CA THR A 6 -13.49 21.51 2.45
C THR A 6 -12.83 21.07 3.75
N LYS A 7 -11.90 21.87 4.29
CA LYS A 7 -11.17 21.59 5.53
C LYS A 7 -10.55 20.17 5.58
N GLY A 8 -10.05 19.71 4.45
CA GLY A 8 -9.43 18.38 4.31
C GLY A 8 -10.42 17.22 4.13
N ILE A 9 -11.71 17.46 4.11
CA ILE A 9 -12.75 16.44 3.88
C ILE A 9 -13.25 16.53 2.44
N GLY A 10 -13.34 15.37 1.78
CA GLY A 10 -13.87 15.25 0.43
C GLY A 10 -15.39 15.08 0.41
N TYR A 11 -16.00 15.63 -0.61
CA TYR A 11 -17.43 15.56 -0.86
C TYR A 11 -17.68 15.14 -2.30
N ARG A 12 -18.71 14.31 -2.53
CA ARG A 12 -19.21 13.98 -3.87
C ARG A 12 -20.67 14.42 -3.96
N ASN A 13 -20.98 15.30 -4.91
CA ASN A 13 -22.34 15.88 -5.07
C ASN A 13 -22.89 16.46 -3.75
N GLY A 14 -22.05 17.19 -3.00
CA GLY A 14 -22.42 17.83 -1.73
C GLY A 14 -22.49 16.90 -0.51
N LYS A 15 -22.33 15.58 -0.66
CA LYS A 15 -22.29 14.62 0.46
C LYS A 15 -20.84 14.26 0.79
N PRO A 16 -20.45 14.23 2.09
CA PRO A 16 -19.11 13.81 2.47
C PRO A 16 -18.82 12.38 2.02
N PHE A 17 -17.57 12.10 1.70
CA PHE A 17 -17.14 10.70 1.52
C PHE A 17 -17.42 9.90 2.78
N PRO A 18 -17.73 8.59 2.68
CA PRO A 18 -17.63 7.67 3.81
C PRO A 18 -16.27 7.87 4.48
N PHE A 19 -16.25 8.02 5.81
CA PHE A 19 -15.02 8.30 6.54
C PHE A 19 -14.77 7.26 7.62
N VAL A 20 -13.64 6.53 7.50
CA VAL A 20 -13.18 5.57 8.51
C VAL A 20 -11.81 6.03 8.99
N LYS A 21 -11.75 6.62 10.19
CA LYS A 21 -10.54 7.28 10.69
C LYS A 21 -9.38 6.31 10.93
N SER A 22 -8.26 6.55 10.25
CA SER A 22 -7.00 5.87 10.56
C SER A 22 -6.31 6.52 11.77
N PRO A 23 -5.76 5.73 12.70
CA PRO A 23 -4.91 6.24 13.78
C PRO A 23 -3.47 6.51 13.34
N ASN A 24 -3.05 5.99 12.17
CA ASN A 24 -1.68 6.07 11.65
C ASN A 24 -1.49 7.39 10.88
N ILE A 25 -1.35 8.49 11.61
CA ILE A 25 -1.28 9.85 11.05
C ILE A 25 -0.11 10.62 11.64
N GLY A 26 0.37 11.61 10.87
CA GLY A 26 1.36 12.58 11.32
C GLY A 26 0.73 13.95 11.59
N GLY A 27 1.53 15.00 11.43
CA GLY A 27 1.14 16.38 11.63
C GLY A 27 0.33 16.99 10.48
N LYS A 28 0.33 18.31 10.39
CA LYS A 28 -0.33 19.08 9.32
C LYS A 28 0.36 18.82 7.97
N LEU A 29 -0.44 18.67 6.92
CA LEU A 29 0.02 18.50 5.55
C LEU A 29 -0.42 19.69 4.68
N ASN A 30 0.50 20.22 3.89
CA ASN A 30 0.24 21.09 2.75
C ASN A 30 0.74 20.35 1.49
N PRO A 31 -0.10 19.55 0.83
CA PRO A 31 0.35 18.66 -0.22
C PRO A 31 0.73 19.42 -1.49
N ILE A 32 1.83 19.02 -2.08
CA ILE A 32 2.28 19.47 -3.41
C ILE A 32 2.38 18.34 -4.42
N TYR A 33 2.22 17.09 -3.97
CA TYR A 33 2.18 15.90 -4.80
C TYR A 33 0.94 15.06 -4.50
N ILE A 34 0.55 14.25 -5.47
CA ILE A 34 -0.36 13.12 -5.30
C ILE A 34 0.41 11.87 -5.66
N VAL A 35 0.41 10.86 -4.78
CA VAL A 35 1.01 9.55 -5.03
C VAL A 35 -0.11 8.54 -5.20
N ILE A 36 -0.12 7.86 -6.34
CA ILE A 36 -1.06 6.80 -6.65
C ILE A 36 -0.43 5.46 -6.26
N HIS A 37 -1.22 4.62 -5.58
CA HIS A 37 -0.85 3.30 -5.11
C HIS A 37 -1.85 2.24 -5.59
N ASP A 38 -1.43 0.97 -5.58
CA ASP A 38 -2.31 -0.18 -5.58
C ASP A 38 -2.31 -0.81 -4.20
N THR A 39 -3.47 -1.22 -3.70
CA THR A 39 -3.60 -1.88 -2.40
C THR A 39 -2.86 -3.22 -2.32
N ALA A 40 -2.57 -3.83 -3.47
CA ALA A 40 -1.96 -5.16 -3.59
C ALA A 40 -2.68 -6.20 -2.71
N SER A 41 -4.01 -6.20 -2.77
CA SER A 41 -4.92 -6.98 -1.92
C SER A 41 -5.90 -7.83 -2.75
N GLY A 42 -6.92 -8.39 -2.11
CA GLY A 42 -8.08 -8.98 -2.82
C GLY A 42 -8.96 -7.91 -3.45
N LEU A 43 -9.98 -8.32 -4.21
CA LEU A 43 -10.88 -7.39 -4.90
C LEU A 43 -12.06 -6.92 -4.00
N LYS A 44 -11.81 -6.78 -2.70
CA LYS A 44 -12.83 -6.37 -1.70
C LYS A 44 -12.26 -5.23 -0.87
N ASP A 45 -12.86 -4.06 -0.98
CA ASP A 45 -12.43 -2.81 -0.32
C ASP A 45 -12.44 -2.87 1.22
N ASP A 46 -13.21 -3.76 1.83
CA ASP A 46 -13.29 -3.91 3.29
C ASP A 46 -11.96 -4.29 3.93
N GLY A 47 -11.17 -5.15 3.25
CA GLY A 47 -9.85 -5.58 3.72
C GLY A 47 -8.85 -4.43 3.74
N ASP A 48 -8.86 -3.59 2.71
CA ASP A 48 -7.95 -2.47 2.54
C ASP A 48 -8.20 -1.39 3.58
N VAL A 49 -9.48 -1.01 3.74
CA VAL A 49 -9.89 -0.06 4.77
C VAL A 49 -9.50 -0.56 6.16
N SER A 50 -9.77 -1.84 6.46
CA SER A 50 -9.42 -2.46 7.74
C SER A 50 -7.91 -2.43 7.99
N TRP A 51 -7.08 -2.76 7.00
CA TRP A 51 -5.62 -2.74 7.12
C TRP A 51 -5.08 -1.32 7.33
N LEU A 52 -5.51 -0.36 6.53
CA LEU A 52 -5.03 1.04 6.58
C LEU A 52 -5.55 1.82 7.78
N THR A 53 -6.53 1.28 8.51
CA THR A 53 -7.05 1.86 9.77
C THR A 53 -6.64 1.06 11.01
N ASN A 54 -5.89 -0.03 10.84
CA ASN A 54 -5.37 -0.81 11.95
C ASN A 54 -4.14 -0.12 12.56
N PRO A 55 -4.11 0.18 13.88
CA PRO A 55 -2.94 0.80 14.51
C PRO A 55 -1.68 -0.09 14.45
N ALA A 56 -1.83 -1.40 14.35
CA ALA A 56 -0.71 -2.32 14.27
C ALA A 56 -0.04 -2.36 12.88
N SER A 57 -0.73 -1.92 11.82
CA SER A 57 -0.20 -1.92 10.46
C SER A 57 0.90 -0.88 10.25
N LYS A 58 0.88 0.22 11.03
CA LYS A 58 1.82 1.35 10.93
C LYS A 58 1.84 2.01 9.54
N VAL A 59 0.75 1.87 8.77
CA VAL A 59 0.55 2.47 7.45
C VAL A 59 -0.85 3.07 7.37
N SER A 60 -1.04 4.03 6.46
CA SER A 60 -2.34 4.61 6.13
C SER A 60 -2.29 5.23 4.74
N ALA A 61 -3.45 5.59 4.19
CA ALA A 61 -3.58 6.46 3.02
C ALA A 61 -4.68 7.48 3.26
N HIS A 62 -4.80 8.48 2.41
CA HIS A 62 -5.86 9.47 2.57
C HIS A 62 -7.21 8.89 2.16
N VAL A 63 -7.22 8.11 1.08
CA VAL A 63 -8.43 7.42 0.56
C VAL A 63 -8.10 6.05 0.03
N VAL A 64 -9.14 5.20 0.00
CA VAL A 64 -9.21 3.96 -0.79
C VAL A 64 -10.30 4.13 -1.84
N VAL A 65 -10.02 3.69 -3.07
CA VAL A 65 -10.95 3.71 -4.20
C VAL A 65 -11.27 2.28 -4.61
N SER A 66 -12.52 1.84 -4.37
CA SER A 66 -12.97 0.50 -4.72
C SER A 66 -13.10 0.31 -6.24
N ARG A 67 -13.28 -0.95 -6.67
CA ARG A 67 -13.51 -1.28 -8.09
C ARG A 67 -14.70 -0.57 -8.71
N GLU A 68 -15.72 -0.24 -7.92
CA GLU A 68 -16.93 0.50 -8.31
C GLU A 68 -16.74 2.02 -8.29
N GLY A 69 -15.52 2.51 -8.02
CA GLY A 69 -15.21 3.93 -7.93
C GLY A 69 -15.75 4.61 -6.66
N LYS A 70 -16.12 3.84 -5.63
CA LYS A 70 -16.46 4.38 -4.32
C LYS A 70 -15.19 4.86 -3.65
N ILE A 71 -15.20 6.10 -3.15
CA ILE A 71 -14.09 6.68 -2.39
C ILE A 71 -14.43 6.58 -0.92
N THR A 72 -13.58 5.92 -0.14
CA THR A 72 -13.62 5.91 1.33
C THR A 72 -12.45 6.71 1.85
N GLN A 73 -12.70 7.76 2.61
CA GLN A 73 -11.64 8.60 3.20
C GLN A 73 -11.21 8.06 4.56
N LEU A 74 -9.88 8.03 4.81
CA LEU A 74 -9.30 7.48 6.03
C LEU A 74 -8.52 8.55 6.82
N VAL A 75 -7.92 9.51 6.10
CA VAL A 75 -7.16 10.63 6.68
C VAL A 75 -7.59 11.92 5.98
N PRO A 76 -7.80 13.03 6.71
CA PRO A 76 -8.05 14.32 6.08
C PRO A 76 -6.90 14.73 5.15
N PHE A 77 -7.20 15.33 4.00
CA PHE A 77 -6.19 15.70 3.00
C PHE A 77 -5.17 16.76 3.46
N ASN A 78 -5.40 17.40 4.58
CA ASN A 78 -4.49 18.36 5.22
C ASN A 78 -3.77 17.78 6.45
N VAL A 79 -3.75 16.45 6.59
CA VAL A 79 -3.06 15.69 7.63
C VAL A 79 -2.15 14.65 6.97
N VAL A 80 -0.94 14.46 7.50
CA VAL A 80 0.01 13.48 6.98
C VAL A 80 -0.51 12.07 7.17
N ALA A 81 -0.61 11.30 6.09
CA ALA A 81 -0.84 9.86 6.09
C ALA A 81 0.49 9.10 5.84
N TRP A 82 0.58 7.86 6.28
CA TRP A 82 1.81 7.05 6.19
C TRP A 82 1.74 6.06 5.02
N HIS A 83 1.89 6.54 3.78
CA HIS A 83 1.72 5.73 2.56
C HIS A 83 3.01 5.53 1.74
N ALA A 84 3.95 6.48 1.78
CA ALA A 84 5.09 6.49 0.87
C ALA A 84 6.35 5.80 1.45
N GLY A 85 6.47 5.71 2.79
CA GLY A 85 7.64 5.13 3.46
C GLY A 85 8.96 5.81 3.04
N GLN A 86 10.02 5.02 2.91
CA GLN A 86 11.29 5.50 2.34
C GLN A 86 11.08 5.82 0.86
N SER A 87 11.14 7.08 0.53
CA SER A 87 10.80 7.61 -0.79
C SER A 87 11.53 8.90 -1.08
N GLN A 88 11.79 9.16 -2.37
CA GLN A 88 12.47 10.38 -2.81
C GLN A 88 11.91 10.84 -4.16
N TRP A 89 11.71 12.16 -4.31
CA TRP A 89 11.30 12.77 -5.57
C TRP A 89 11.78 14.22 -5.65
N LYS A 90 12.47 14.58 -6.73
CA LYS A 90 12.96 15.96 -7.00
C LYS A 90 13.61 16.61 -5.77
N GLY A 91 14.54 15.91 -5.15
CA GLY A 91 15.29 16.40 -3.97
C GLY A 91 14.55 16.30 -2.62
N LYS A 92 13.25 15.97 -2.62
CA LYS A 92 12.48 15.75 -1.37
C LYS A 92 12.55 14.27 -0.98
N LYS A 93 12.79 13.99 0.31
CA LYS A 93 12.78 12.65 0.91
C LYS A 93 11.54 12.50 1.79
N PHE A 94 11.10 11.25 2.03
CA PHE A 94 9.94 10.95 2.89
C PHE A 94 8.65 11.65 2.44
N LEU A 95 8.15 11.26 1.27
CA LEU A 95 7.06 11.92 0.56
C LEU A 95 5.74 12.00 1.33
N ASN A 96 5.58 11.28 2.45
CA ASN A 96 4.42 11.44 3.35
C ASN A 96 4.19 12.91 3.74
N SER A 97 5.26 13.67 3.98
CA SER A 97 5.19 15.07 4.39
C SER A 97 4.83 16.04 3.26
N PHE A 98 4.73 15.56 2.02
CA PHE A 98 4.53 16.39 0.83
C PHE A 98 3.39 15.91 -0.07
N ALA A 99 2.79 14.76 0.22
CA ALA A 99 1.90 14.12 -0.74
C ALA A 99 0.60 13.62 -0.11
N VAL A 100 -0.47 13.69 -0.91
CA VAL A 100 -1.69 12.90 -0.69
C VAL A 100 -1.47 11.52 -1.30
N GLY A 101 -1.72 10.44 -0.53
CA GLY A 101 -1.71 9.06 -1.02
C GLY A 101 -3.12 8.58 -1.35
N ILE A 102 -3.30 8.04 -2.54
CA ILE A 102 -4.55 7.44 -3.04
C ILE A 102 -4.28 5.95 -3.30
N GLU A 103 -4.96 5.08 -2.57
CA GLU A 103 -4.93 3.64 -2.78
C GLU A 103 -6.06 3.23 -3.71
N ILE A 104 -5.75 2.45 -4.74
CA ILE A 104 -6.73 1.91 -5.69
C ILE A 104 -6.79 0.39 -5.48
N ASP A 105 -8.00 -0.14 -5.26
CA ASP A 105 -8.21 -1.58 -5.12
C ASP A 105 -7.76 -2.31 -6.40
N ASN A 106 -6.60 -2.94 -6.32
CA ASN A 106 -5.99 -3.72 -7.39
C ASN A 106 -5.03 -4.76 -6.78
N PRO A 107 -5.06 -6.01 -7.24
CA PRO A 107 -4.26 -7.09 -6.64
C PRO A 107 -2.76 -6.98 -6.92
N GLY A 108 -2.34 -6.04 -7.78
CA GLY A 108 -0.95 -5.95 -8.22
C GLY A 108 -0.56 -7.07 -9.19
N LYS A 109 0.68 -7.52 -9.10
CA LYS A 109 1.26 -8.49 -10.03
C LYS A 109 0.69 -9.89 -9.86
N LEU A 110 0.32 -10.52 -10.98
CA LEU A 110 -0.26 -11.85 -11.07
C LEU A 110 0.63 -12.80 -11.91
N GLN A 111 0.43 -14.09 -11.71
CA GLN A 111 0.98 -15.17 -12.51
C GLN A 111 -0.16 -15.91 -13.22
N LYS A 112 0.03 -16.27 -14.49
CA LYS A 112 -0.91 -17.12 -15.23
C LYS A 112 -0.82 -18.56 -14.72
N VAL A 113 -1.95 -19.15 -14.36
CA VAL A 113 -2.06 -20.54 -13.89
C VAL A 113 -2.53 -21.44 -15.03
N SER A 114 -3.55 -20.99 -15.75
CA SER A 114 -4.12 -21.64 -16.94
C SER A 114 -4.76 -20.58 -17.81
N GLU A 115 -5.39 -20.98 -18.91
CA GLU A 115 -6.11 -20.04 -19.76
C GLU A 115 -7.23 -19.37 -19.00
N GLY A 116 -7.23 -18.02 -18.96
CA GLY A 116 -8.21 -17.21 -18.25
C GLY A 116 -8.08 -17.23 -16.72
N VAL A 117 -7.09 -17.95 -16.13
CA VAL A 117 -6.91 -18.02 -14.67
C VAL A 117 -5.56 -17.45 -14.25
N TYR A 118 -5.58 -16.47 -13.38
CA TYR A 118 -4.42 -15.73 -12.88
C TYR A 118 -4.44 -15.68 -11.36
N LYS A 119 -3.27 -15.71 -10.72
CA LYS A 119 -3.20 -15.63 -9.25
C LYS A 119 -1.94 -14.93 -8.74
N ASN A 120 -2.01 -14.52 -7.51
CA ASN A 120 -0.88 -14.27 -6.61
C ASN A 120 -1.14 -14.98 -5.26
N ASP A 121 -0.39 -14.62 -4.22
CA ASP A 121 -0.54 -15.24 -2.89
C ASP A 121 -1.86 -14.85 -2.18
N ILE A 122 -2.57 -13.84 -2.68
CA ILE A 122 -3.73 -13.24 -2.01
C ILE A 122 -5.03 -13.57 -2.74
N VAL A 123 -5.01 -13.56 -4.08
CA VAL A 123 -6.24 -13.67 -4.89
C VAL A 123 -6.03 -14.58 -6.10
N THR A 124 -7.11 -15.23 -6.51
CA THR A 124 -7.23 -15.91 -7.81
C THR A 124 -8.28 -15.18 -8.63
N ILE A 125 -7.92 -14.77 -9.84
CA ILE A 125 -8.79 -14.14 -10.82
C ILE A 125 -9.09 -15.13 -11.92
N ASP A 126 -10.36 -15.45 -12.13
CA ASP A 126 -10.85 -16.34 -13.18
C ASP A 126 -11.72 -15.50 -14.13
N THR A 127 -11.12 -15.10 -15.26
CA THR A 127 -11.79 -14.29 -16.29
C THR A 127 -12.81 -15.09 -17.08
N ASN A 128 -12.76 -16.43 -17.03
CA ASN A 128 -13.77 -17.29 -17.66
C ASN A 128 -15.10 -17.21 -16.85
N LYS A 129 -15.00 -17.10 -15.52
CA LYS A 129 -16.16 -16.93 -14.64
C LYS A 129 -16.60 -15.49 -14.52
N ASN A 130 -15.67 -14.54 -14.68
CA ASN A 130 -15.96 -13.11 -14.64
C ASN A 130 -15.35 -12.39 -15.85
N PRO A 131 -16.03 -12.39 -17.02
CA PRO A 131 -15.52 -11.77 -18.25
C PRO A 131 -15.33 -10.25 -18.18
N SER A 132 -15.88 -9.57 -17.16
CA SER A 132 -15.68 -8.13 -16.96
C SER A 132 -14.25 -7.83 -16.44
N LEU A 133 -13.58 -8.79 -15.83
CA LEU A 133 -12.21 -8.66 -15.39
C LEU A 133 -11.26 -8.92 -16.57
N LYS A 134 -10.50 -7.90 -16.94
CA LYS A 134 -9.49 -8.01 -18.00
C LYS A 134 -8.11 -8.07 -17.39
N VAL A 135 -7.35 -9.11 -17.73
CA VAL A 135 -5.96 -9.29 -17.31
C VAL A 135 -5.07 -9.27 -18.54
N GLU A 136 -3.99 -8.49 -18.49
CA GLU A 136 -3.05 -8.31 -19.59
C GLU A 136 -1.62 -8.59 -19.14
N TYR A 137 -0.80 -9.10 -20.07
CA TYR A 137 0.64 -9.26 -19.86
C TYR A 137 1.35 -7.96 -20.17
N ALA A 138 2.18 -7.50 -19.23
CA ALA A 138 3.07 -6.37 -19.48
C ALA A 138 4.47 -6.65 -18.93
N LYS A 139 5.47 -6.04 -19.57
CA LYS A 139 6.87 -6.07 -19.14
C LYS A 139 7.46 -4.67 -19.24
N THR A 140 7.87 -4.12 -18.10
CA THR A 140 8.55 -2.82 -18.04
C THR A 140 9.81 -2.93 -17.18
N ALA A 141 10.70 -1.96 -17.27
CA ALA A 141 11.91 -1.93 -16.45
C ALA A 141 11.58 -1.83 -14.95
N ALA A 142 10.53 -1.06 -14.59
CA ALA A 142 10.13 -0.85 -13.20
C ALA A 142 9.38 -2.05 -12.59
N HIS A 143 8.54 -2.74 -13.40
CA HIS A 143 7.61 -3.77 -12.89
C HIS A 143 8.08 -5.19 -13.18
N GLY A 144 9.09 -5.35 -14.07
CA GLY A 144 9.42 -6.65 -14.63
C GLY A 144 8.28 -7.21 -15.49
N ALA A 145 8.37 -8.52 -15.83
CA ALA A 145 7.35 -9.22 -16.59
C ALA A 145 6.27 -9.79 -15.66
N GLY A 146 5.01 -9.70 -16.05
CA GLY A 146 3.88 -10.24 -15.27
C GLY A 146 2.53 -10.00 -15.93
N TYR A 147 1.50 -10.51 -15.29
CA TYR A 147 0.11 -10.28 -15.66
C TYR A 147 -0.50 -9.28 -14.68
N TRP A 148 -1.38 -8.42 -15.19
CA TRP A 148 -1.92 -7.30 -14.43
C TRP A 148 -3.40 -7.15 -14.71
N LEU A 149 -4.18 -6.94 -13.66
CA LEU A 149 -5.61 -6.64 -13.78
C LEU A 149 -5.78 -5.18 -14.21
N HIS A 150 -6.60 -4.95 -15.24
CA HIS A 150 -7.02 -3.60 -15.61
C HIS A 150 -7.81 -2.93 -14.49
N TYR A 151 -7.64 -1.64 -14.36
CA TYR A 151 -8.53 -0.82 -13.52
C TYR A 151 -9.90 -0.71 -14.19
N SER A 152 -10.94 -0.60 -13.38
CA SER A 152 -12.27 -0.35 -13.91
C SER A 152 -12.40 1.09 -14.43
N PRO A 153 -13.29 1.36 -15.38
CA PRO A 153 -13.60 2.73 -15.80
C PRO A 153 -14.04 3.61 -14.63
N GLU A 154 -14.75 3.03 -13.67
CA GLU A 154 -15.25 3.70 -12.47
C GLU A 154 -14.11 4.13 -11.55
N GLN A 155 -13.07 3.29 -11.38
CA GLN A 155 -11.86 3.63 -10.63
C GLN A 155 -11.12 4.80 -11.28
N ILE A 156 -10.89 4.71 -12.61
CA ILE A 156 -10.17 5.75 -13.36
C ILE A 156 -10.94 7.07 -13.26
N ALA A 157 -12.25 7.06 -13.48
CA ALA A 157 -13.08 8.26 -13.37
C ALA A 157 -13.04 8.86 -11.95
N ALA A 158 -13.21 8.03 -10.92
CA ALA A 158 -13.22 8.49 -9.54
C ALA A 158 -11.88 9.11 -9.11
N VAL A 159 -10.75 8.48 -9.49
CA VAL A 159 -9.41 9.01 -9.19
C VAL A 159 -9.15 10.30 -9.97
N THR A 160 -9.59 10.38 -11.23
CA THR A 160 -9.45 11.59 -12.05
C THR A 160 -10.21 12.76 -11.43
N ASP A 161 -11.48 12.57 -11.08
CA ASP A 161 -12.31 13.60 -10.44
C ASP A 161 -11.69 14.05 -9.10
N LEU A 162 -11.17 13.11 -8.30
CA LEU A 162 -10.53 13.41 -7.02
C LEU A 162 -9.23 14.18 -7.20
N CYS A 163 -8.36 13.75 -8.12
CA CYS A 163 -7.10 14.43 -8.40
C CYS A 163 -7.34 15.86 -8.91
N TYR A 164 -8.34 16.05 -9.76
CA TYR A 164 -8.75 17.38 -10.22
C TYR A 164 -9.19 18.26 -9.04
N ALA A 165 -10.05 17.77 -8.14
CA ALA A 165 -10.51 18.51 -6.97
C ALA A 165 -9.34 18.84 -6.01
N LEU A 166 -8.40 17.91 -5.82
CA LEU A 166 -7.18 18.16 -5.04
C LEU A 166 -6.33 19.28 -5.66
N ALA A 167 -6.18 19.27 -6.99
CA ALA A 167 -5.43 20.30 -7.69
C ALA A 167 -6.09 21.69 -7.66
N GLN A 168 -7.42 21.76 -7.55
CA GLN A 168 -8.14 23.01 -7.36
C GLN A 168 -8.04 23.54 -5.92
N THR A 169 -7.81 22.64 -4.95
CA THR A 169 -7.81 23.01 -3.51
C THR A 169 -6.41 23.26 -2.99
N TYR A 170 -5.41 22.53 -3.51
CA TYR A 170 -4.01 22.59 -3.07
C TYR A 170 -3.07 22.92 -4.22
N SER A 171 -1.87 23.38 -3.90
CA SER A 171 -0.83 23.70 -4.91
C SER A 171 -0.16 22.46 -5.47
N ILE A 172 -0.95 21.47 -5.94
CA ILE A 172 -0.44 20.22 -6.48
C ILE A 172 0.46 20.50 -7.69
N GLN A 173 1.69 20.02 -7.65
CA GLN A 173 2.69 20.18 -8.71
C GLN A 173 2.70 19.01 -9.67
N GLU A 174 2.59 17.79 -9.14
CA GLU A 174 2.65 16.55 -9.93
C GLU A 174 1.78 15.44 -9.33
N ILE A 175 1.37 14.53 -10.22
CA ILE A 175 0.78 13.24 -9.86
C ILE A 175 1.81 12.18 -10.25
N ILE A 176 2.23 11.38 -9.30
CA ILE A 176 3.29 10.39 -9.41
C ILE A 176 2.84 9.05 -8.85
N THR A 177 3.59 8.00 -9.06
CA THR A 177 3.27 6.65 -8.55
C THR A 177 4.30 6.19 -7.53
N HIS A 178 3.96 5.18 -6.73
CA HIS A 178 4.85 4.71 -5.69
C HIS A 178 6.17 4.15 -6.24
N TRP A 179 6.14 3.41 -7.37
CA TRP A 179 7.37 2.91 -7.97
C TRP A 179 8.32 4.03 -8.45
N MET A 180 7.80 5.20 -8.86
CA MET A 180 8.63 6.34 -9.26
C MET A 180 9.41 6.93 -8.09
N ILE A 181 8.80 6.99 -6.90
CA ILE A 181 9.39 7.59 -5.70
C ILE A 181 10.17 6.59 -4.85
N SER A 182 10.07 5.29 -5.15
CA SER A 182 10.72 4.20 -4.42
C SER A 182 11.19 3.12 -5.40
N PRO A 183 12.04 3.46 -6.38
CA PRO A 183 12.48 2.54 -7.42
C PRO A 183 13.22 1.34 -6.83
N GLY A 184 12.95 0.15 -7.38
CA GLY A 184 13.52 -1.11 -6.90
C GLY A 184 12.88 -1.67 -5.62
N ARG A 185 12.21 -0.83 -4.81
CA ARG A 185 11.51 -1.25 -3.59
C ARG A 185 10.02 -1.47 -3.81
N LYS A 186 9.39 -0.66 -4.67
CA LYS A 186 7.96 -0.67 -4.95
C LYS A 186 7.68 -0.81 -6.45
N ILE A 187 6.60 -1.50 -6.77
CA ILE A 187 6.14 -1.72 -8.14
C ILE A 187 4.69 -1.25 -8.37
N ASP A 188 4.03 -0.73 -7.34
CA ASP A 188 2.72 -0.11 -7.45
C ASP A 188 2.86 1.36 -7.88
N THR A 189 2.05 1.87 -8.73
CA THR A 189 0.86 1.37 -9.40
C THR A 189 1.21 0.43 -10.55
N ASN A 190 0.33 -0.50 -10.92
CA ASN A 190 0.60 -1.44 -12.01
C ASN A 190 0.77 -0.72 -13.37
N PRO A 191 1.50 -1.32 -14.34
CA PRO A 191 1.89 -0.65 -15.59
C PRO A 191 0.72 -0.32 -16.54
N LEU A 192 -0.49 -0.84 -16.28
CA LEU A 192 -1.69 -0.56 -17.08
C LEU A 192 -2.44 0.70 -16.61
N TYR A 193 -1.97 1.35 -15.53
CA TYR A 193 -2.60 2.57 -15.04
C TYR A 193 -2.37 3.73 -16.03
N PRO A 194 -3.42 4.43 -16.48
CA PRO A 194 -3.29 5.49 -17.51
C PRO A 194 -2.82 6.81 -16.88
N LEU A 195 -1.60 6.82 -16.33
CA LEU A 195 -1.05 7.93 -15.55
C LEU A 195 -0.99 9.25 -16.36
N ASP A 196 -0.60 9.19 -17.63
CA ASP A 196 -0.49 10.40 -18.44
C ASP A 196 -1.85 11.00 -18.79
N GLN A 197 -2.85 10.15 -19.03
CA GLN A 197 -4.23 10.60 -19.20
C GLN A 197 -4.76 11.25 -17.90
N LEU A 198 -4.45 10.65 -16.75
CA LEU A 198 -4.81 11.22 -15.44
C LEU A 198 -4.18 12.62 -15.27
N ARG A 199 -2.88 12.74 -15.53
CA ARG A 199 -2.16 14.03 -15.43
C ARG A 199 -2.75 15.10 -16.32
N GLN A 200 -3.02 14.78 -17.59
CA GLN A 200 -3.63 15.70 -18.54
C GLN A 200 -5.02 16.17 -18.10
N SER A 201 -5.82 15.27 -17.56
CA SER A 201 -7.19 15.57 -17.12
C SER A 201 -7.23 16.34 -15.79
N ALA A 202 -6.38 15.97 -14.84
CA ALA A 202 -6.40 16.55 -13.50
C ALA A 202 -5.55 17.82 -13.36
N LEU A 203 -4.53 18.01 -14.19
CA LEU A 203 -3.61 19.17 -14.14
C LEU A 203 -3.50 19.86 -15.52
N PRO A 204 -4.61 20.30 -16.12
CA PRO A 204 -4.67 20.74 -17.55
C PRO A 204 -3.82 21.97 -17.85
N PHE A 205 -3.42 22.75 -16.85
CA PHE A 205 -2.63 23.98 -17.03
C PHE A 205 -1.12 23.79 -16.81
N LYS A 206 -0.67 22.55 -16.57
CA LYS A 206 0.75 22.26 -16.40
C LYS A 206 1.26 21.52 -17.62
N SER A 207 2.23 22.10 -18.33
CA SER A 207 2.97 21.39 -19.36
C SER A 207 3.84 20.33 -18.67
N PHE A 208 3.37 19.10 -18.67
CA PHE A 208 4.23 17.95 -18.33
C PHE A 208 5.11 17.72 -19.56
N GLY A 209 6.43 17.81 -19.40
CA GLY A 209 7.33 17.29 -20.41
C GLY A 209 6.93 15.83 -20.65
N PHE A 210 6.54 15.53 -21.90
CA PHE A 210 6.18 14.19 -22.33
C PHE A 210 7.35 13.27 -21.99
N MET A 211 7.19 12.39 -21.02
CA MET A 211 8.12 11.29 -20.80
C MET A 211 7.84 10.22 -21.84
N GLY A 212 8.06 10.60 -23.11
CA GLY A 212 8.20 9.63 -24.17
C GLY A 212 9.39 8.76 -23.86
N ASP A 213 9.15 7.47 -23.80
CA ASP A 213 10.14 6.40 -23.70
C ASP A 213 11.20 6.60 -22.60
N VAL A 214 10.99 5.95 -21.48
CA VAL A 214 12.10 5.57 -20.60
C VAL A 214 12.94 4.55 -21.35
N LYS A 215 13.79 5.04 -22.29
CA LYS A 215 14.94 4.28 -22.77
C LYS A 215 15.74 3.89 -21.54
N ALA A 216 15.98 2.60 -21.43
CA ALA A 216 16.81 2.03 -20.40
C ALA A 216 18.05 2.92 -20.17
N ALA A 217 18.12 3.56 -19.01
CA ALA A 217 19.34 4.21 -18.57
C ALA A 217 20.38 3.09 -18.43
N LYS A 218 21.37 3.10 -19.33
CA LYS A 218 22.59 2.33 -19.17
C LYS A 218 23.24 2.78 -17.86
N ALA A 219 23.58 1.84 -17.03
CA ALA A 219 24.48 2.05 -15.91
C ALA A 219 25.87 2.35 -16.49
N ASP A 220 26.23 3.62 -16.56
CA ASP A 220 27.63 4.04 -16.65
C ASP A 220 27.93 4.80 -15.37
N GLY A 221 28.79 4.16 -14.56
CA GLY A 221 29.35 4.78 -13.39
C GLY A 221 30.41 5.80 -13.79
N GLU A 222 30.29 6.98 -13.23
CA GLU A 222 31.47 7.81 -12.92
C GLU A 222 31.18 8.63 -11.67
N ARG A 223 32.04 8.41 -10.67
CA ARG A 223 32.17 9.24 -9.47
C ARG A 223 32.80 10.58 -9.86
N SER A 224 32.26 11.66 -9.36
CA SER A 224 33.08 12.84 -9.05
C SER A 224 32.60 13.41 -7.72
N ASP A 225 33.50 13.34 -6.76
CA ASP A 225 33.44 14.06 -5.50
C ASP A 225 33.61 15.56 -5.78
N THR A 226 32.83 16.41 -5.10
CA THR A 226 33.28 17.63 -4.43
C THR A 226 32.15 18.38 -3.76
N ASP A 227 32.30 18.53 -2.46
CA ASP A 227 32.20 19.67 -1.52
C ASP A 227 30.82 20.24 -1.13
N GLU A 228 30.62 20.04 0.15
CA GLU A 228 30.31 20.85 1.34
C GLU A 228 29.56 22.19 1.16
N SER A 229 28.43 22.27 1.86
CA SER A 229 28.06 23.25 2.93
C SER A 229 26.55 23.15 3.16
N GLY A 230 26.05 22.65 4.24
CA GLY A 230 25.82 23.19 5.55
C GLY A 230 24.51 23.95 5.62
N GLU A 231 23.45 23.28 6.12
CA GLU A 231 22.60 23.79 7.20
C GLU A 231 21.50 22.76 7.56
N GLU A 232 21.57 22.37 8.80
CA GLU A 232 20.78 21.35 9.48
C GLU A 232 19.46 21.98 9.97
N HIS A 233 18.33 21.62 9.35
CA HIS A 233 17.02 21.77 9.98
C HIS A 233 16.47 20.39 10.33
N VAL A 234 16.67 20.02 11.58
CA VAL A 234 16.15 18.81 12.22
C VAL A 234 14.61 18.94 12.32
N ALA A 235 13.91 18.33 11.40
CA ALA A 235 12.51 17.95 11.62
C ALA A 235 12.52 16.56 12.25
N LEU A 236 12.18 16.48 13.53
CA LEU A 236 11.94 15.23 14.25
C LEU A 236 10.70 14.55 13.68
N ASP A 237 10.91 13.68 12.69
CA ASP A 237 9.94 12.70 12.27
C ASP A 237 10.17 11.45 13.16
N PRO A 238 9.17 10.96 13.90
CA PRO A 238 9.36 9.72 14.64
C PRO A 238 9.59 8.61 13.64
N THR A 239 10.81 8.10 13.61
CA THR A 239 11.22 6.95 12.80
C THR A 239 10.25 5.80 13.08
N PRO A 240 9.45 5.34 12.12
CA PRO A 240 8.73 4.09 12.30
C PRO A 240 9.79 3.00 12.44
N ALA A 241 9.66 2.20 13.49
CA ALA A 241 10.51 1.03 13.70
C ALA A 241 10.66 0.28 12.37
N SER A 242 11.91 0.00 12.01
CA SER A 242 12.31 -0.67 10.79
C SER A 242 11.34 -1.79 10.42
N GLN A 243 10.60 -1.65 9.34
CA GLN A 243 9.94 -2.79 8.72
C GLN A 243 11.04 -3.73 8.24
N ASP A 244 10.99 -4.96 8.75
CA ASP A 244 11.86 -6.06 8.36
C ASP A 244 11.82 -6.21 6.84
N GLU A 245 12.94 -6.04 6.17
CA GLU A 245 13.06 -5.98 4.70
C GLU A 245 12.88 -7.34 3.99
N SER A 246 12.51 -8.38 4.74
CA SER A 246 12.20 -9.69 4.15
C SER A 246 10.72 -9.81 3.91
N GLY A 247 10.30 -10.06 2.68
CA GLY A 247 8.94 -10.44 2.29
C GLY A 247 8.49 -11.80 2.86
N GLU A 248 8.85 -12.09 4.10
CA GLU A 248 8.47 -13.30 4.80
C GLU A 248 6.97 -13.32 5.11
N SER A 249 6.33 -14.42 4.74
CA SER A 249 4.93 -14.70 5.07
C SER A 249 4.69 -14.66 6.58
N GLY A 250 3.47 -14.31 7.02
CA GLY A 250 3.10 -14.30 8.44
C GLY A 250 3.45 -15.60 9.18
N ILE A 251 3.43 -16.73 8.49
CA ILE A 251 3.80 -18.06 9.02
C ILE A 251 5.31 -18.15 9.31
N ALA A 252 6.17 -17.53 8.49
CA ALA A 252 7.62 -17.50 8.73
C ALA A 252 7.97 -16.66 9.96
N LYS A 253 7.28 -15.53 10.17
CA LYS A 253 7.44 -14.69 11.38
C LYS A 253 7.04 -15.43 12.65
N VAL A 254 5.95 -16.18 12.61
CA VAL A 254 5.51 -17.02 13.75
C VAL A 254 6.52 -18.11 14.05
N LYS A 255 7.06 -18.81 13.05
CA LYS A 255 8.11 -19.83 13.23
C LYS A 255 9.38 -19.25 13.84
N ARG A 256 9.82 -18.06 13.42
CA ARG A 256 11.00 -17.38 13.94
C ARG A 256 10.81 -16.92 15.39
N PHE A 257 9.61 -16.40 15.73
CA PHE A 257 9.25 -16.01 17.09
C PHE A 257 9.28 -17.22 18.06
N ILE A 258 8.70 -18.34 17.65
CA ILE A 258 8.68 -19.58 18.43
C ILE A 258 10.13 -20.09 18.61
N LYS A 259 10.94 -20.17 17.54
CA LYS A 259 12.32 -20.64 17.61
C LYS A 259 13.22 -19.76 18.50
N GLY A 260 13.03 -18.45 18.49
CA GLY A 260 13.77 -17.50 19.34
C GLY A 260 13.44 -17.66 20.84
N LYS A 261 12.19 -17.94 21.18
CA LYS A 261 11.75 -18.15 22.59
C LYS A 261 12.25 -19.47 23.15
N PHE A 262 12.31 -20.53 22.34
CA PHE A 262 12.87 -21.82 22.77
C PHE A 262 14.40 -21.75 23.00
N ALA A 263 15.12 -20.97 22.19
CA ALA A 263 16.57 -20.78 22.37
C ALA A 263 16.93 -19.98 23.63
N ALA A 264 16.00 -19.16 24.15
CA ALA A 264 16.23 -18.34 25.33
C ALA A 264 15.86 -19.02 26.68
N GLY A 265 15.45 -20.30 26.66
CA GLY A 265 15.19 -21.08 27.89
C GLY A 265 14.04 -20.57 28.77
N THR A 266 13.19 -19.68 28.28
CA THR A 266 12.04 -19.17 29.02
C THR A 266 10.82 -20.03 28.72
N GLY A 267 10.38 -20.81 29.70
CA GLY A 267 9.21 -21.70 29.62
C GLY A 267 7.95 -20.95 29.16
N LEU A 268 7.12 -21.64 28.40
CA LEU A 268 5.99 -21.12 27.61
C LEU A 268 4.84 -20.54 28.46
N PHE A 269 4.90 -20.56 29.80
CA PHE A 269 3.76 -20.28 30.67
C PHE A 269 3.93 -19.15 31.70
N GLY A 270 4.95 -18.32 31.56
CA GLY A 270 5.18 -17.27 32.55
C GLY A 270 4.98 -15.85 31.97
N SER A 271 3.76 -15.42 31.69
CA SER A 271 3.28 -14.02 31.60
C SER A 271 2.38 -13.67 30.39
N LEU A 272 1.39 -14.50 30.11
CA LEU A 272 0.28 -14.09 29.24
C LEU A 272 -0.88 -13.65 30.12
N SER A 273 -1.26 -12.38 30.11
CA SER A 273 -2.44 -11.88 30.80
C SER A 273 -3.71 -12.42 30.14
N LEU A 274 -4.75 -12.66 30.91
CA LEU A 274 -6.04 -13.20 30.44
C LEU A 274 -6.68 -12.40 29.31
N SER A 275 -6.35 -11.09 29.22
CA SER A 275 -6.83 -10.19 28.16
C SER A 275 -6.22 -10.44 26.77
N THR A 276 -5.05 -11.08 26.71
CA THR A 276 -4.41 -11.44 25.43
C THR A 276 -5.00 -12.72 24.84
N PHE A 277 -5.61 -13.54 25.66
CA PHE A 277 -6.20 -14.84 25.26
C PHE A 277 -7.58 -14.67 24.58
N THR A 278 -8.37 -13.70 24.98
CA THR A 278 -9.72 -13.50 24.41
C THR A 278 -9.74 -12.98 22.98
N GLY A 279 -8.71 -12.23 22.56
CA GLY A 279 -8.58 -11.77 21.16
C GLY A 279 -8.11 -12.83 20.16
N LEU A 280 -7.44 -13.89 20.66
CA LEU A 280 -6.93 -15.00 19.84
C LEU A 280 -7.98 -16.11 19.59
N LEU A 281 -9.03 -16.19 20.41
CA LEU A 281 -10.05 -17.23 20.34
C LEU A 281 -11.21 -16.93 19.37
N THR A 282 -11.20 -15.79 18.68
CA THR A 282 -12.23 -15.41 17.70
C THR A 282 -11.92 -15.86 16.28
N ASP A 283 -10.67 -16.25 15.98
CA ASP A 283 -10.29 -16.77 14.66
C ASP A 283 -10.22 -18.31 14.69
N TRP A 284 -11.18 -18.97 14.02
CA TRP A 284 -11.26 -20.43 13.98
C TRP A 284 -10.00 -21.12 13.43
N LYS A 285 -9.22 -20.43 12.57
CA LYS A 285 -7.94 -20.93 12.03
C LYS A 285 -6.85 -20.96 13.11
N VAL A 286 -6.90 -20.03 14.07
CA VAL A 286 -6.00 -20.01 15.23
C VAL A 286 -6.39 -21.10 16.22
N ILE A 287 -7.69 -21.34 16.42
CA ILE A 287 -8.20 -22.40 17.27
C ILE A 287 -7.79 -23.78 16.74
N THR A 288 -7.90 -24.01 15.43
CA THR A 288 -7.47 -25.28 14.80
C THR A 288 -5.96 -25.46 14.88
N ALA A 289 -5.17 -24.40 14.66
CA ALA A 289 -3.71 -24.48 14.78
C ALA A 289 -3.27 -24.78 16.21
N LEU A 290 -3.86 -24.14 17.22
CA LEU A 290 -3.59 -24.43 18.64
C LEU A 290 -4.00 -25.85 19.03
N GLY A 291 -5.13 -26.34 18.55
CA GLY A 291 -5.59 -27.71 18.77
C GLY A 291 -4.60 -28.75 18.22
N VAL A 292 -4.07 -28.55 17.04
CA VAL A 292 -3.06 -29.43 16.43
C VAL A 292 -1.75 -29.38 17.21
N PHE A 293 -1.31 -28.22 17.71
CA PHE A 293 -0.09 -28.11 18.51
C PHE A 293 -0.23 -28.79 19.88
N ILE A 294 -1.40 -28.71 20.51
CA ILE A 294 -1.68 -29.42 21.77
C ILE A 294 -1.65 -30.95 21.57
N LEU A 295 -2.23 -31.44 20.47
CA LEU A 295 -2.23 -32.86 20.15
C LEU A 295 -0.81 -33.38 19.81
N ILE A 296 0.00 -32.62 19.11
CA ILE A 296 1.41 -32.96 18.83
C ILE A 296 2.23 -32.93 20.11
N GLY A 297 2.03 -31.96 21.01
CA GLY A 297 2.70 -31.87 22.31
C GLY A 297 2.37 -33.04 23.21
N LEU A 298 1.10 -33.45 23.26
CA LEU A 298 0.64 -34.66 24.01
C LEU A 298 1.22 -35.96 23.42
N ALA A 299 1.27 -36.08 22.09
CA ALA A 299 1.85 -37.25 21.44
C ALA A 299 3.36 -37.38 21.70
N LEU A 300 4.09 -36.26 21.69
CA LEU A 300 5.53 -36.20 21.99
C LEU A 300 5.79 -36.48 23.47
N TRP A 301 4.93 -36.01 24.37
CA TRP A 301 5.03 -36.30 25.82
C TRP A 301 4.80 -37.78 26.10
N ILE A 302 3.75 -38.39 25.55
CA ILE A 302 3.47 -39.84 25.66
C ILE A 302 4.61 -40.69 25.08
N TRP A 303 5.28 -40.20 24.02
CA TRP A 303 6.42 -40.91 23.41
C TRP A 303 7.70 -40.79 24.24
N SER A 304 7.88 -39.71 25.00
CA SER A 304 9.05 -39.50 25.87
C SER A 304 9.00 -40.29 27.19
N GLU A 305 7.83 -40.80 27.56
CA GLU A 305 7.65 -41.63 28.76
C GLU A 305 7.67 -43.14 28.49
N LYS A 306 7.92 -43.56 27.24
CA LYS A 306 8.20 -44.94 26.87
C LYS A 306 9.69 -45.11 26.55
#